data_b514c7a7ffe60be38491141b28c74997
#
_entry.id   b514c7a7ffe60be38491141b28c74997
#
_cell.length_a   1.000
_cell.length_b   1.000
_cell.length_c   1.000
_cell.angle_alpha   90.00
_cell.angle_beta   90.00
_cell.angle_gamma   90.00
#
_symmetry.space_group_name_H-M   'P 1'
#
loop_
_entity.id
_entity.type
_entity.pdbx_description
1 polymer ?
#
loop_
_entity_poly.entity_id
_entity_poly.type
_entity_poly.pdbx_seq_one_letter_code
_entity_poly.pdbx_strand_id
1 'polypeptide(L)'
;MIQEGGLFPHLTARANVLLMARHIGKTEEEMHNRLLELSELTRLSQNLLSRYPVELSGGQRQRVSLMRALMLSPELLLLDEPLGALDPLVRASLQKDLKEIFTRLGQTVLFVTHDLAEAIYFAHEIVLMNEGRIVQKGTITDLREKPADSFVSEFINAQRGVASV
;
A
#
# COMPACT_ATOMS: atom_id res chain seq x y z
N MET A 1 0.64 5.24 -4.78
CA MET A 1 0.97 5.72 -3.41
C MET A 1 2.47 5.62 -3.31
N ILE A 2 3.15 6.68 -2.96
CA ILE A 2 4.61 6.72 -2.84
C ILE A 2 5.05 6.46 -1.40
N GLN A 3 6.31 6.12 -1.21
CA GLN A 3 6.96 5.92 0.09
C GLN A 3 6.62 7.07 1.07
N GLU A 4 6.44 6.77 2.34
CA GLU A 4 5.99 7.71 3.38
C GLU A 4 4.61 8.39 3.14
N GLY A 5 3.81 7.88 2.20
CA GLY A 5 2.46 8.36 1.89
C GLY A 5 2.39 9.64 1.04
N GLY A 6 3.48 10.43 0.92
CA GLY A 6 3.57 11.62 0.08
C GLY A 6 2.42 12.63 0.27
N LEU A 7 1.94 12.80 1.50
CA LEU A 7 0.90 13.77 1.80
C LEU A 7 1.45 15.19 1.74
N PHE A 8 0.64 16.13 1.25
CA PHE A 8 0.96 17.55 1.27
C PHE A 8 0.86 18.08 2.71
N PRO A 9 1.97 18.55 3.31
CA PRO A 9 2.01 18.88 4.74
C PRO A 9 1.15 20.09 5.12
N HIS A 10 0.89 20.98 4.17
CA HIS A 10 0.06 22.18 4.33
C HIS A 10 -1.44 21.97 4.09
N LEU A 11 -1.84 20.75 3.73
CA LEU A 11 -3.23 20.35 3.54
C LEU A 11 -3.68 19.42 4.67
N THR A 12 -4.92 19.56 5.12
CA THR A 12 -5.53 18.60 6.05
C THR A 12 -5.65 17.22 5.41
N ALA A 13 -5.90 16.18 6.20
CA ALA A 13 -6.16 14.83 5.70
C ALA A 13 -7.31 14.83 4.67
N ARG A 14 -8.43 15.50 4.98
CA ARG A 14 -9.55 15.67 4.04
C ARG A 14 -9.10 16.32 2.73
N ALA A 15 -8.37 17.43 2.81
CA ALA A 15 -7.94 18.16 1.62
C ALA A 15 -6.97 17.34 0.76
N ASN A 16 -6.08 16.56 1.39
CA ASN A 16 -5.20 15.61 0.70
C ASN A 16 -6.01 14.56 -0.07
N VAL A 17 -7.01 13.95 0.54
CA VAL A 17 -7.84 12.91 -0.10
C VAL A 17 -8.64 13.49 -1.27
N LEU A 18 -9.24 14.67 -1.10
CA LEU A 18 -10.16 15.26 -2.08
C LEU A 18 -9.46 16.01 -3.21
N LEU A 19 -8.14 16.23 -3.14
CA LEU A 19 -7.40 17.13 -4.04
C LEU A 19 -7.67 16.85 -5.52
N MET A 20 -7.49 15.60 -5.94
CA MET A 20 -7.68 15.25 -7.35
C MET A 20 -9.14 15.20 -7.77
N ALA A 21 -10.05 14.78 -6.88
CA ALA A 21 -11.47 14.78 -7.15
C ALA A 21 -12.01 16.20 -7.41
N ARG A 22 -11.53 17.19 -6.64
CA ARG A 22 -11.83 18.61 -6.88
C ARG A 22 -11.26 19.10 -8.20
N HIS A 23 -10.01 18.73 -8.49
CA HIS A 23 -9.34 19.17 -9.71
C HIS A 23 -10.08 18.72 -10.97
N ILE A 24 -10.64 17.50 -10.97
CA ILE A 24 -11.42 16.96 -12.10
C ILE A 24 -12.91 17.33 -12.05
N GLY A 25 -13.32 18.20 -11.13
CA GLY A 25 -14.67 18.76 -11.10
C GLY A 25 -15.75 17.85 -10.50
N LYS A 26 -15.39 16.89 -9.61
CA LYS A 26 -16.38 16.12 -8.86
C LYS A 26 -17.20 17.03 -7.95
N THR A 27 -18.50 16.71 -7.80
CA THR A 27 -19.40 17.46 -6.93
C THR A 27 -19.03 17.27 -5.45
N GLU A 28 -19.40 18.23 -4.58
CA GLU A 28 -19.16 18.11 -3.14
C GLU A 28 -19.91 16.90 -2.55
N GLU A 29 -21.07 16.55 -3.08
CA GLU A 29 -21.87 15.39 -2.65
C GLU A 29 -21.14 14.06 -2.99
N GLU A 30 -20.68 13.89 -4.25
CA GLU A 30 -19.90 12.71 -4.66
C GLU A 30 -18.65 12.56 -3.80
N MET A 31 -17.93 13.66 -3.58
CA MET A 31 -16.71 13.66 -2.78
C MET A 31 -16.97 13.32 -1.31
N HIS A 32 -18.06 13.85 -0.74
CA HIS A 32 -18.43 13.59 0.65
C HIS A 32 -18.81 12.11 0.85
N ASN A 33 -19.70 11.59 0.00
CA ASN A 33 -20.14 10.20 0.09
C ASN A 33 -18.97 9.22 -0.06
N ARG A 34 -18.09 9.46 -1.06
CA ARG A 34 -16.90 8.62 -1.26
C ARG A 34 -15.90 8.74 -0.11
N LEU A 35 -15.72 9.93 0.47
CA LEU A 35 -14.86 10.14 1.62
C LEU A 35 -15.32 9.33 2.85
N LEU A 36 -16.63 9.29 3.11
CA LEU A 36 -17.20 8.49 4.20
C LEU A 36 -16.97 7.00 3.98
N GLU A 37 -17.27 6.49 2.77
CA GLU A 37 -17.02 5.10 2.39
C GLU A 37 -15.54 4.72 2.59
N LEU A 38 -14.63 5.57 2.14
CA LEU A 38 -13.19 5.33 2.30
C LEU A 38 -12.73 5.40 3.76
N SER A 39 -13.34 6.28 4.58
CA SER A 39 -13.04 6.34 6.01
C SER A 39 -13.39 5.03 6.72
N GLU A 40 -14.55 4.44 6.40
CA GLU A 40 -14.95 3.13 6.91
C GLU A 40 -14.03 2.03 6.40
N LEU A 41 -13.78 1.99 5.08
CA LEU A 41 -12.96 0.98 4.43
C LEU A 41 -11.54 0.94 5.00
N THR A 42 -10.94 2.11 5.23
CA THR A 42 -9.57 2.23 5.78
C THR A 42 -9.53 2.29 7.31
N ARG A 43 -10.68 2.21 7.99
CA ARG A 43 -10.79 2.34 9.45
C ARG A 43 -10.14 3.62 10.00
N LEU A 44 -10.20 4.70 9.22
CA LEU A 44 -9.74 6.01 9.66
C LEU A 44 -10.91 6.78 10.30
N SER A 45 -10.76 7.15 11.56
CA SER A 45 -11.80 7.92 12.27
C SER A 45 -11.98 9.29 11.61
N GLN A 46 -13.25 9.70 11.38
CA GLN A 46 -13.60 10.93 10.67
C GLN A 46 -13.09 12.21 11.35
N ASN A 47 -12.93 12.19 12.69
CA ASN A 47 -12.37 13.32 13.44
C ASN A 47 -10.91 13.62 13.08
N LEU A 48 -10.20 12.67 12.45
CA LEU A 48 -8.84 12.86 11.98
C LEU A 48 -8.77 13.56 10.62
N LEU A 49 -9.88 13.66 9.90
CA LEU A 49 -9.93 14.29 8.58
C LEU A 49 -9.60 15.78 8.59
N SER A 50 -9.81 16.46 9.71
CA SER A 50 -9.45 17.88 9.92
C SER A 50 -7.98 18.08 10.32
N ARG A 51 -7.24 17.02 10.64
CA ARG A 51 -5.85 17.10 11.07
C ARG A 51 -4.89 17.28 9.91
N TYR A 52 -3.76 17.91 10.18
CA TYR A 52 -2.63 17.99 9.27
C TYR A 52 -1.75 16.72 9.39
N PRO A 53 -0.96 16.37 8.34
CA PRO A 53 -0.11 15.18 8.38
C PRO A 53 0.82 15.09 9.58
N VAL A 54 1.33 16.22 10.08
CA VAL A 54 2.21 16.29 11.25
C VAL A 54 1.51 15.86 12.55
N GLU A 55 0.19 15.98 12.61
CA GLU A 55 -0.63 15.62 13.77
C GLU A 55 -1.10 14.15 13.74
N LEU A 56 -0.77 13.42 12.68
CA LEU A 56 -1.18 12.03 12.47
C LEU A 56 -0.03 11.07 12.77
N SER A 57 -0.35 9.89 13.32
CA SER A 57 0.61 8.79 13.42
C SER A 57 1.03 8.27 12.05
N GLY A 58 2.13 7.51 11.96
CA GLY A 58 2.59 6.89 10.71
C GLY A 58 1.50 6.07 10.03
N GLY A 59 0.82 5.18 10.76
CA GLY A 59 -0.27 4.37 10.23
C GLY A 59 -1.48 5.21 9.80
N GLN A 60 -1.80 6.29 10.52
CA GLN A 60 -2.87 7.21 10.11
C GLN A 60 -2.52 7.94 8.82
N ARG A 61 -1.28 8.42 8.66
CA ARG A 61 -0.80 9.01 7.39
C ARG A 61 -0.92 8.02 6.22
N GLN A 62 -0.54 6.75 6.44
CA GLN A 62 -0.67 5.72 5.41
C GLN A 62 -2.13 5.47 5.01
N ARG A 63 -3.06 5.42 5.97
CA ARG A 63 -4.50 5.31 5.69
C ARG A 63 -5.03 6.50 4.87
N VAL A 64 -4.65 7.73 5.23
CA VAL A 64 -5.00 8.94 4.44
C VAL A 64 -4.44 8.86 3.03
N SER A 65 -3.19 8.43 2.86
CA SER A 65 -2.57 8.25 1.54
C SER A 65 -3.29 7.18 0.70
N LEU A 66 -3.70 6.08 1.33
CA LEU A 66 -4.50 5.04 0.69
C LEU A 66 -5.88 5.57 0.27
N MET A 67 -6.58 6.31 1.15
CA MET A 67 -7.84 6.96 0.80
C MET A 67 -7.69 7.88 -0.41
N ARG A 68 -6.61 8.69 -0.46
CA ARG A 68 -6.31 9.55 -1.60
C ARG A 68 -6.11 8.75 -2.88
N ALA A 69 -5.39 7.64 -2.81
CA ALA A 69 -5.15 6.77 -3.96
C ALA A 69 -6.45 6.11 -4.47
N LEU A 70 -7.38 5.79 -3.56
CA LEU A 70 -8.66 5.13 -3.86
C LEU A 70 -9.80 6.10 -4.20
N MET A 71 -9.60 7.40 -4.02
CA MET A 71 -10.67 8.41 -4.15
C MET A 71 -11.36 8.40 -5.51
N LEU A 72 -10.62 8.14 -6.57
CA LEU A 72 -11.11 8.10 -7.95
C LEU A 72 -11.45 6.69 -8.45
N SER A 73 -11.53 5.71 -7.54
CA SER A 73 -11.82 4.30 -7.89
C SER A 73 -10.95 3.77 -9.05
N PRO A 74 -9.60 3.82 -8.92
CA PRO A 74 -8.70 3.42 -10.01
C PRO A 74 -8.84 1.94 -10.33
N GLU A 75 -8.64 1.55 -11.60
CA GLU A 75 -8.57 0.15 -12.02
C GLU A 75 -7.26 -0.52 -11.59
N LEU A 76 -6.18 0.27 -11.51
CA LEU A 76 -4.84 -0.17 -11.10
C LEU A 76 -4.35 0.68 -9.92
N LEU A 77 -4.00 0.03 -8.83
CA LEU A 77 -3.42 0.66 -7.65
C LEU A 77 -1.92 0.38 -7.58
N LEU A 78 -1.13 1.45 -7.60
CA LEU A 78 0.34 1.36 -7.46
C LEU A 78 0.74 1.73 -6.03
N LEU A 79 1.39 0.81 -5.33
CA LEU A 79 1.85 0.98 -3.96
C LEU A 79 3.37 0.76 -3.90
N ASP A 80 4.10 1.78 -3.48
CA ASP A 80 5.55 1.76 -3.34
C ASP A 80 5.92 1.79 -1.86
N GLU A 81 6.44 0.68 -1.37
CA GLU A 81 6.80 0.42 0.03
C GLU A 81 5.76 0.93 1.07
N PRO A 82 4.48 0.56 0.94
CA PRO A 82 3.43 1.18 1.75
C PRO A 82 3.50 0.84 3.24
N LEU A 83 4.34 -0.11 3.64
CA LEU A 83 4.50 -0.57 5.03
C LEU A 83 5.91 -0.30 5.60
N GLY A 84 6.83 0.24 4.80
CA GLY A 84 8.27 0.31 5.11
C GLY A 84 8.63 1.13 6.35
N ALA A 85 7.93 2.24 6.62
CA ALA A 85 8.27 3.20 7.68
C ALA A 85 7.43 3.03 8.97
N LEU A 86 6.86 1.85 9.19
CA LEU A 86 5.95 1.59 10.31
C LEU A 86 6.58 0.69 11.38
N ASP A 87 6.22 0.93 12.64
CA ASP A 87 6.55 -0.01 13.72
C ASP A 87 5.86 -1.37 13.50
N PRO A 88 6.39 -2.46 14.07
CA PRO A 88 5.92 -3.82 13.79
C PRO A 88 4.44 -4.06 14.08
N LEU A 89 3.88 -3.47 15.15
CA LEU A 89 2.48 -3.67 15.52
C LEU A 89 1.54 -2.94 14.57
N VAL A 90 1.88 -1.69 14.23
CA VAL A 90 1.11 -0.90 13.26
C VAL A 90 1.20 -1.53 11.88
N ARG A 91 2.38 -2.01 11.49
CA ARG A 91 2.59 -2.74 10.22
C ARG A 91 1.69 -3.97 10.13
N ALA A 92 1.68 -4.84 11.14
CA ALA A 92 0.85 -6.05 11.14
C ALA A 92 -0.66 -5.73 11.05
N SER A 93 -1.12 -4.69 11.78
CA SER A 93 -2.51 -4.23 11.68
C SER A 93 -2.85 -3.72 10.29
N LEU A 94 -2.00 -2.85 9.73
CA LEU A 94 -2.25 -2.27 8.41
C LEU A 94 -2.14 -3.31 7.29
N GLN A 95 -1.26 -4.29 7.43
CA GLN A 95 -1.13 -5.42 6.51
C GLN A 95 -2.44 -6.21 6.38
N LYS A 96 -3.06 -6.52 7.53
CA LYS A 96 -4.37 -7.18 7.57
C LYS A 96 -5.47 -6.34 6.90
N ASP A 97 -5.52 -5.04 7.23
CA ASP A 97 -6.51 -4.13 6.65
C ASP A 97 -6.34 -3.99 5.13
N LEU A 98 -5.10 -3.86 4.64
CA LEU A 98 -4.81 -3.80 3.20
C LEU A 98 -5.25 -5.07 2.47
N LYS A 99 -4.99 -6.26 3.03
CA LYS A 99 -5.43 -7.53 2.43
C LYS A 99 -6.94 -7.57 2.29
N GLU A 100 -7.67 -7.17 3.33
CA GLU A 100 -9.13 -7.09 3.32
C GLU A 100 -9.63 -6.08 2.26
N ILE A 101 -9.02 -4.90 2.19
CA ILE A 101 -9.34 -3.86 1.22
C ILE A 101 -9.13 -4.37 -0.21
N PHE A 102 -7.98 -4.97 -0.52
CA PHE A 102 -7.68 -5.49 -1.86
C PHE A 102 -8.66 -6.59 -2.28
N THR A 103 -8.98 -7.51 -1.36
CA THR A 103 -9.96 -8.57 -1.62
C THR A 103 -11.36 -8.00 -1.88
N ARG A 104 -11.77 -7.00 -1.09
CA ARG A 104 -13.09 -6.37 -1.22
C ARG A 104 -13.26 -5.56 -2.51
N LEU A 105 -12.20 -4.85 -2.91
CA LEU A 105 -12.26 -3.97 -4.08
C LEU A 105 -12.08 -4.70 -5.41
N GLY A 106 -11.46 -5.90 -5.41
CA GLY A 106 -11.20 -6.69 -6.62
C GLY A 106 -10.32 -5.98 -7.66
N GLN A 107 -9.53 -4.99 -7.23
CA GLN A 107 -8.68 -4.19 -8.11
C GLN A 107 -7.36 -4.89 -8.41
N THR A 108 -6.75 -4.53 -9.56
CA THR A 108 -5.36 -4.90 -9.82
C THR A 108 -4.44 -4.04 -8.95
N VAL A 109 -3.57 -4.68 -8.18
CA VAL A 109 -2.61 -4.02 -7.29
C VAL A 109 -1.20 -4.37 -7.71
N LEU A 110 -0.38 -3.37 -8.00
CA LEU A 110 1.07 -3.49 -8.09
C LEU A 110 1.67 -3.02 -6.77
N PHE A 111 2.21 -3.97 -6.01
CA PHE A 111 2.77 -3.76 -4.68
C PHE A 111 4.29 -3.90 -4.74
N VAL A 112 5.02 -2.81 -4.54
CA VAL A 112 6.48 -2.81 -4.48
C VAL A 112 6.92 -2.91 -3.02
N THR A 113 7.78 -3.87 -2.72
CA THR A 113 8.38 -4.07 -1.40
C THR A 113 9.74 -4.74 -1.53
N HIS A 114 10.61 -4.51 -0.55
CA HIS A 114 11.86 -5.26 -0.37
C HIS A 114 11.71 -6.42 0.62
N ASP A 115 10.53 -6.58 1.24
CA ASP A 115 10.23 -7.64 2.21
C ASP A 115 9.52 -8.80 1.50
N LEU A 116 10.20 -9.96 1.44
CA LEU A 116 9.64 -11.16 0.83
C LEU A 116 8.40 -11.67 1.56
N ALA A 117 8.32 -11.49 2.88
CA ALA A 117 7.15 -11.92 3.64
C ALA A 117 5.90 -11.10 3.25
N GLU A 118 6.06 -9.80 3.01
CA GLU A 118 4.99 -8.97 2.46
C GLU A 118 4.59 -9.42 1.05
N ALA A 119 5.56 -9.67 0.18
CA ALA A 119 5.30 -10.16 -1.17
C ALA A 119 4.51 -11.49 -1.14
N ILE A 120 4.91 -12.44 -0.31
CA ILE A 120 4.19 -13.73 -0.13
C ILE A 120 2.78 -13.52 0.42
N TYR A 121 2.61 -12.57 1.36
CA TYR A 121 1.32 -12.33 1.99
C TYR A 121 0.29 -11.71 1.03
N PHE A 122 0.71 -10.81 0.15
CA PHE A 122 -0.21 -10.07 -0.73
C PHE A 122 -0.32 -10.65 -2.13
N ALA A 123 0.77 -11.11 -2.72
CA ALA A 123 0.86 -11.37 -4.15
C ALA A 123 0.25 -12.69 -4.59
N HIS A 124 -0.38 -12.68 -5.77
CA HIS A 124 -0.67 -13.89 -6.55
C HIS A 124 0.53 -14.26 -7.43
N GLU A 125 1.28 -13.25 -7.86
CA GLU A 125 2.48 -13.38 -8.67
C GLU A 125 3.54 -12.40 -8.17
N ILE A 126 4.77 -12.87 -8.04
CA ILE A 126 5.93 -12.10 -7.59
C ILE A 126 6.83 -11.84 -8.80
N VAL A 127 7.25 -10.59 -8.96
CA VAL A 127 8.25 -10.17 -9.95
C VAL A 127 9.50 -9.76 -9.20
N LEU A 128 10.57 -10.56 -9.31
CA LEU A 128 11.87 -10.25 -8.73
C LEU A 128 12.68 -9.40 -9.71
N MET A 129 13.16 -8.26 -9.23
CA MET A 129 13.96 -7.33 -10.02
C MET A 129 15.35 -7.17 -9.41
N ASN A 130 16.35 -7.04 -10.26
CA ASN A 130 17.72 -6.69 -9.88
C ASN A 130 18.32 -5.75 -10.94
N GLU A 131 19.04 -4.70 -10.51
CA GLU A 131 19.69 -3.72 -11.39
C GLU A 131 18.77 -3.18 -12.51
N GLY A 132 17.50 -2.91 -12.17
CA GLY A 132 16.51 -2.38 -13.10
C GLY A 132 15.97 -3.38 -14.12
N ARG A 133 16.27 -4.68 -13.98
CA ARG A 133 15.81 -5.76 -14.87
C ARG A 133 14.95 -6.77 -14.11
N ILE A 134 13.97 -7.34 -14.79
CA ILE A 134 13.21 -8.47 -14.27
C ILE A 134 14.10 -9.71 -14.38
N VAL A 135 14.39 -10.34 -13.22
CA VAL A 135 15.18 -11.57 -13.13
C VAL A 135 14.26 -12.79 -13.25
N GLN A 136 13.18 -12.79 -12.49
CA GLN A 136 12.21 -13.88 -12.51
C GLN A 136 10.83 -13.38 -12.15
N LYS A 137 9.81 -14.07 -12.67
CA LYS A 137 8.40 -13.84 -12.43
C LYS A 137 7.71 -15.19 -12.17
N GLY A 138 6.85 -15.26 -11.18
CA GLY A 138 6.10 -16.47 -10.83
C GLY A 138 5.56 -16.46 -9.42
N THR A 139 5.09 -17.61 -8.96
CA THR A 139 4.68 -17.80 -7.56
C THR A 139 5.90 -17.95 -6.66
N ILE A 140 5.72 -17.85 -5.35
CA ILE A 140 6.82 -18.13 -4.40
C ILE A 140 7.37 -19.54 -4.56
N THR A 141 6.52 -20.49 -4.90
CA THR A 141 6.94 -21.89 -5.19
C THR A 141 7.84 -21.95 -6.40
N ASP A 142 7.52 -21.24 -7.49
CA ASP A 142 8.36 -21.18 -8.69
C ASP A 142 9.76 -20.59 -8.38
N LEU A 143 9.79 -19.48 -7.62
CA LEU A 143 11.05 -18.83 -7.25
C LEU A 143 11.92 -19.73 -6.36
N ARG A 144 11.31 -20.57 -5.53
CA ARG A 144 12.01 -21.47 -4.59
C ARG A 144 12.50 -22.76 -5.24
N GLU A 145 11.66 -23.38 -6.06
CA GLU A 145 11.91 -24.72 -6.61
C GLU A 145 12.62 -24.66 -7.97
N LYS A 146 12.43 -23.56 -8.71
CA LYS A 146 12.97 -23.38 -10.06
C LYS A 146 13.58 -21.97 -10.20
N PRO A 147 14.60 -21.63 -9.38
CA PRO A 147 15.23 -20.31 -9.48
C PRO A 147 15.88 -20.14 -10.86
N ALA A 148 15.71 -18.97 -11.47
CA ALA A 148 16.25 -18.66 -12.79
C ALA A 148 17.77 -18.52 -12.77
N ASP A 149 18.34 -18.08 -11.66
CA ASP A 149 19.78 -17.96 -11.43
C ASP A 149 20.16 -18.02 -9.95
N SER A 150 21.46 -17.88 -9.63
CA SER A 150 21.96 -17.90 -8.24
C SER A 150 21.44 -16.76 -7.39
N PHE A 151 21.23 -15.56 -7.97
CA PHE A 151 20.70 -14.38 -7.26
C PHE A 151 19.32 -14.65 -6.66
N VAL A 152 18.43 -15.34 -7.42
CA VAL A 152 17.11 -15.69 -6.92
C VAL A 152 17.20 -16.58 -5.68
N SER A 153 18.07 -17.61 -5.74
CA SER A 153 18.30 -18.52 -4.61
C SER A 153 18.88 -17.80 -3.40
N GLU A 154 19.85 -16.93 -3.60
CA GLU A 154 20.50 -16.13 -2.55
C GLU A 154 19.51 -15.18 -1.91
N PHE A 155 18.72 -14.45 -2.71
CA PHE A 155 17.69 -13.53 -2.22
C PHE A 155 16.65 -14.24 -1.34
N ILE A 156 16.11 -15.37 -1.82
CA ILE A 156 15.12 -16.16 -1.06
C ILE A 156 15.71 -16.68 0.25
N ASN A 157 16.95 -17.16 0.24
CA ASN A 157 17.61 -17.71 1.43
C ASN A 157 17.99 -16.63 2.45
N ALA A 158 18.46 -15.47 2.00
CA ALA A 158 18.77 -14.34 2.86
C ALA A 158 17.54 -13.85 3.65
N GLN A 159 16.40 -13.79 2.99
CA GLN A 159 15.12 -13.37 3.61
C GLN A 159 14.52 -14.43 4.56
N ARG A 160 14.85 -15.71 4.39
CA ARG A 160 14.41 -16.78 5.31
C ARG A 160 15.07 -16.71 6.68
N GLY A 161 16.33 -16.27 6.75
CA GLY A 161 17.07 -16.12 8.01
C GLY A 161 16.41 -15.11 8.96
N VAL A 162 15.60 -14.19 8.47
CA VAL A 162 14.91 -13.17 9.26
C VAL A 162 13.54 -13.67 9.78
N ALA A 163 12.93 -14.66 9.13
CA ALA A 163 11.60 -15.20 9.48
C ALA A 163 11.64 -16.41 10.46
N SER A 164 12.84 -16.82 10.91
CA SER A 164 13.06 -18.02 11.76
C SER A 164 13.58 -17.70 13.17
N VAL A 165 13.36 -16.46 13.65
CA VAL A 165 13.67 -16.07 15.04
C VAL A 165 12.39 -15.78 15.80
#